data_1bd4a63673b423814fe9e198af14a1c9
#
_entry.id   1bd4a63673b423814fe9e198af14a1c9
#
_cell.length_a   1.000
_cell.length_b   1.000
_cell.length_c   1.000
_cell.angle_alpha   90.00
_cell.angle_beta   90.00
_cell.angle_gamma   90.00
#
_symmetry.space_group_name_H-M   'P 1'
#
loop_
_entity.id
_entity.type
_entity.pdbx_description
1 polymer ?
#
loop_
_entity_poly.entity_id
_entity_poly.type
_entity_poly.pdbx_seq_one_letter_code
_entity_poly.pdbx_strand_id
1 'polypeptide(L)' 'MRVLNQVRCPVCNRRLADLDGYAQIKCSKCKTLISVNTETRKIHIIEERQTKK' A
#
# COMPACT_ATOMS: atom_id res chain seq x y z
N MET A 1 15.15 -17.66 6.90
CA MET A 1 14.69 -16.44 7.33
C MET A 1 13.89 -15.72 6.29
N ARG A 2 12.78 -15.15 6.66
CA ARG A 2 11.98 -14.48 5.72
C ARG A 2 12.22 -13.01 5.76
N VAL A 3 12.25 -12.39 4.63
CA VAL A 3 12.46 -10.97 4.55
C VAL A 3 11.16 -10.35 4.13
N LEU A 4 10.61 -9.52 4.96
CA LEU A 4 9.37 -8.85 4.63
C LEU A 4 9.63 -7.63 3.77
N ASN A 5 8.71 -7.36 2.88
CA ASN A 5 8.83 -6.21 2.00
C ASN A 5 8.12 -5.02 2.61
N GLN A 6 8.78 -3.89 2.58
CA GLN A 6 8.23 -2.70 3.16
C GLN A 6 7.30 -2.06 2.17
N VAL A 7 6.08 -1.79 2.59
CA VAL A 7 5.07 -1.21 1.73
C VAL A 7 4.86 0.24 2.09
N ARG A 8 4.91 1.10 1.11
CA ARG A 8 4.70 2.52 1.32
C ARG A 8 3.56 3.00 0.45
N CYS A 9 2.87 3.97 0.94
CA CYS A 9 1.78 4.56 0.20
C CYS A 9 2.32 5.31 -1.00
N PRO A 10 1.79 5.06 -2.20
CA PRO A 10 2.29 5.76 -3.39
C PRO A 10 1.86 7.22 -3.45
N VAL A 11 0.97 7.63 -2.57
CA VAL A 11 0.50 9.00 -2.57
C VAL A 11 1.27 9.84 -1.56
N CYS A 12 1.31 9.42 -0.32
CA CYS A 12 1.99 10.20 0.71
C CYS A 12 3.34 9.62 1.11
N ASN A 13 3.67 8.46 0.56
CA ASN A 13 4.98 7.85 0.79
C ASN A 13 5.23 7.47 2.24
N ARG A 14 4.19 7.21 2.99
CA ARG A 14 4.36 6.79 4.36
C ARG A 14 4.43 5.28 4.43
N ARG A 15 5.21 4.78 5.37
CA ARG A 15 5.31 3.36 5.54
C ARG A 15 4.02 2.83 6.10
N LEU A 16 3.40 1.90 5.42
CA LEU A 16 2.12 1.34 5.81
C LEU A 16 2.28 0.03 6.54
N ALA A 17 3.07 -0.86 5.99
CA ALA A 17 3.20 -2.18 6.58
C ALA A 17 4.38 -2.92 6.00
N ASP A 18 4.75 -4.01 6.65
CA ASP A 18 5.74 -4.91 6.11
C ASP A 18 5.04 -6.22 5.90
N LEU A 19 5.11 -6.77 4.72
CA LEU A 19 4.42 -8.01 4.44
C LEU A 19 5.12 -8.81 3.36
N ASP A 20 4.70 -10.04 3.22
CA ASP A 20 5.24 -10.93 2.21
C ASP A 20 4.05 -11.60 1.56
N GLY A 21 3.82 -11.36 0.28
CA GLY A 21 2.71 -11.92 -0.44
C GLY A 21 1.79 -10.85 -0.98
N TYR A 22 0.53 -11.16 -1.06
CA TYR A 22 -0.45 -10.25 -1.60
C TYR A 22 -1.36 -9.74 -0.48
N ALA A 23 -1.62 -8.46 -0.48
CA ALA A 23 -2.49 -7.88 0.52
C ALA A 23 -3.07 -6.56 0.05
N GLN A 24 -4.17 -6.18 0.64
CA GLN A 24 -4.77 -4.89 0.38
C GLN A 24 -4.62 -4.04 1.62
N ILE A 25 -4.11 -2.86 1.46
CA ILE A 25 -3.81 -1.99 2.59
C ILE A 25 -4.42 -0.64 2.33
N LYS A 26 -4.99 -0.08 3.37
CA LYS A 26 -5.56 1.25 3.26
C LYS A 26 -4.73 2.22 4.06
N CYS A 27 -4.32 3.30 3.43
CA CYS A 27 -3.58 4.34 4.09
C CYS A 27 -4.54 5.23 4.86
N SER A 28 -4.36 5.32 6.14
CA SER A 28 -5.27 6.13 6.94
C SER A 28 -5.04 7.60 6.73
N LYS A 29 -3.90 7.98 6.22
CA LYS A 29 -3.60 9.37 6.02
C LYS A 29 -4.25 9.92 4.76
N CYS A 30 -4.08 9.24 3.66
CA CYS A 30 -4.65 9.68 2.41
C CYS A 30 -5.93 8.95 2.07
N LYS A 31 -6.32 7.98 2.84
CA LYS A 31 -7.53 7.21 2.63
C LYS A 31 -7.53 6.52 1.27
N THR A 32 -6.37 6.06 0.88
CA THR A 32 -6.21 5.40 -0.39
C THR A 32 -6.12 3.91 -0.17
N LEU A 33 -6.91 3.15 -0.90
CA LEU A 33 -6.86 1.71 -0.80
C LEU A 33 -5.97 1.18 -1.90
N ILE A 34 -4.96 0.43 -1.54
CA ILE A 34 -4.02 -0.10 -2.50
C ILE A 34 -3.91 -1.60 -2.38
N SER A 35 -3.51 -2.21 -3.46
CA SER A 35 -3.30 -3.63 -3.51
C SER A 35 -1.82 -3.84 -3.76
N VAL A 36 -1.20 -4.63 -2.94
CA VAL A 36 0.25 -4.85 -3.00
C VAL A 36 0.54 -6.30 -3.31
N ASN A 37 1.40 -6.52 -4.25
CA ASN A 37 1.86 -7.86 -4.57
C ASN A 37 3.37 -7.87 -4.48
N THR A 38 3.91 -8.47 -3.45
CA THR A 38 5.35 -8.45 -3.24
C THR A 38 6.09 -9.43 -4.14
N GLU A 39 5.38 -10.37 -4.72
CA GLU A 39 6.02 -11.30 -5.64
C GLU A 39 6.47 -10.58 -6.89
N THR A 40 5.64 -9.68 -7.40
CA THR A 40 5.99 -8.91 -8.56
C THR A 40 6.42 -7.52 -8.19
N ARG A 41 6.34 -7.18 -6.90
CA ARG A 41 6.71 -5.85 -6.39
C ARG A 41 5.91 -4.77 -7.06
N LYS A 42 4.61 -5.02 -7.20
CA LYS A 42 3.74 -4.05 -7.81
C LYS A 42 2.70 -3.56 -6.83
N ILE A 43 2.36 -2.31 -6.96
CA ILE A 43 1.36 -1.70 -6.12
C ILE A 43 0.33 -1.06 -7.04
N HIS A 44 -0.94 -1.39 -6.81
CA HIS A 44 -2.02 -0.82 -7.59
C HIS A 44 -2.95 -0.05 -6.68
N ILE A 45 -3.43 1.07 -7.13
CA ILE A 45 -4.39 1.85 -6.38
C ILE A 45 -5.77 1.36 -6.76
N ILE A 46 -6.48 0.80 -5.79
CA ILE A 46 -7.82 0.31 -6.02
C ILE A 46 -8.82 1.44 -5.87
N GLU A 47 -8.67 2.23 -4.82
CA GLU A 47 -9.62 3.29 -4.57
C GLU A 47 -8.90 4.48 -3.99
N GLU A 48 -9.01 5.61 -4.60
CA GLU A 48 -8.36 6.80 -4.09
C GLU A 48 -9.40 7.78 -3.66
N ARG A 49 -9.51 8.03 -2.37
CA ARG A 49 -10.49 8.90 -1.86
C ARG A 49 -9.85 10.20 -1.49
N GLN A 50 -9.84 11.14 -2.31
CA GLN A 50 -9.29 12.37 -2.02
C GLN A 50 -10.34 13.27 -1.61
N THR A 51 -10.26 13.80 -0.53
CA THR A 51 -11.23 14.60 -0.06
C THR A 51 -11.21 15.85 -0.68
N LYS A 52 -11.89 16.28 -1.24
CA LYS A 52 -11.87 17.41 -1.79
C LYS A 52 -12.92 18.19 -1.55
N LYS A 53 -13.18 18.72 -1.30
CA LYS A 53 -14.09 19.33 -1.12
C LYS A 53 -14.26 19.89 -1.04
#